data_5b1f8b544a6fc1b900e574ec2036441f
#
_entry.id   5b1f8b544a6fc1b900e574ec2036441f
#
_cell.length_a   1.000
_cell.length_b   1.000
_cell.length_c   1.000
_cell.angle_alpha   90.00
_cell.angle_beta   90.00
_cell.angle_gamma   90.00
#
_symmetry.space_group_name_H-M   'P 1'
#
loop_
_entity.id
_entity.type
_entity.pdbx_description
1 polymer ?
#
loop_
_entity_poly.entity_id
_entity_poly.type
_entity_poly.pdbx_seq_one_letter_code
_entity_poly.pdbx_strand_id
1 'polypeptide(L)' 'MRLLLVEDHVPLADELLASLTQQGYAVDWLADGRDAAYQGATEPYDLIILDLGLPGKPGLEVLR' A
#
# COMPACT_ATOMS: atom_id res chain seq x y z
N MET A 1 -5.14 10.83 8.11
CA MET A 1 -5.56 9.69 7.30
C MET A 1 -4.52 8.59 7.35
N ARG A 2 -4.93 7.38 7.62
CA ARG A 2 -4.02 6.24 7.75
C ARG A 2 -4.18 5.31 6.56
N LEU A 3 -3.07 5.03 5.88
CA LEU A 3 -3.04 4.25 4.65
C LEU A 3 -2.23 2.97 4.85
N LEU A 4 -2.68 1.90 4.20
CA LEU A 4 -1.88 0.69 4.06
C LEU A 4 -1.45 0.55 2.60
N LEU A 5 -0.14 0.50 2.37
CA LEU A 5 0.43 0.28 1.05
C LEU A 5 0.91 -1.16 0.95
N VAL A 6 0.43 -1.86 -0.05
CA VAL A 6 0.85 -3.25 -0.32
C VAL A 6 1.58 -3.27 -1.65
N GLU A 7 2.90 -3.48 -1.60
CA GLU A 7 3.76 -3.46 -2.78
C GLU A 7 4.99 -4.33 -2.53
N ASP A 8 5.23 -5.30 -3.39
CA ASP A 8 6.38 -6.20 -3.29
C ASP A 8 7.64 -5.67 -3.98
N HIS A 9 7.50 -4.71 -4.88
CA HIS A 9 8.63 -4.10 -5.57
C HIS A 9 9.18 -2.96 -4.72
N VAL A 10 10.31 -3.20 -4.07
CA VAL A 10 10.86 -2.30 -3.04
C VAL A 10 11.14 -0.88 -3.57
N PRO A 11 11.79 -0.69 -4.74
CA PRO A 11 12.04 0.67 -5.23
C PRO A 11 10.75 1.48 -5.45
N LEU A 12 9.71 0.83 -5.98
CA LEU A 12 8.42 1.50 -6.18
C LEU A 12 7.74 1.80 -4.86
N ALA A 13 7.80 0.86 -3.91
CA ALA A 13 7.24 1.07 -2.58
C ALA A 13 7.90 2.24 -1.88
N ASP A 14 9.22 2.38 -1.98
CA ASP A 14 9.95 3.50 -1.40
C ASP A 14 9.50 4.84 -1.97
N GLU A 15 9.32 4.90 -3.29
CA GLU A 15 8.84 6.12 -3.94
C GLU A 15 7.43 6.50 -3.49
N LEU A 16 6.53 5.53 -3.47
CA LEU A 16 5.15 5.74 -3.05
C LEU A 16 5.07 6.13 -1.58
N LEU A 17 5.83 5.45 -0.74
CA LEU A 17 5.87 5.73 0.69
C LEU A 17 6.35 7.16 0.96
N ALA A 18 7.43 7.57 0.30
CA ALA A 18 7.97 8.92 0.44
C ALA A 18 6.98 9.97 -0.01
N SER A 19 6.35 9.76 -1.16
CA SER A 19 5.38 10.69 -1.73
C SER A 19 4.15 10.87 -0.83
N LEU A 20 3.59 9.75 -0.35
CA LEU A 20 2.39 9.79 0.50
C LEU A 20 2.70 10.39 1.87
N THR A 21 3.86 10.06 2.43
CA THR A 21 4.28 10.59 3.73
C THR A 21 4.49 12.11 3.62
N GLN A 22 5.05 12.57 2.51
CA GLN A 22 5.26 13.99 2.28
C GLN A 22 3.95 14.77 2.23
N GLN A 23 2.87 14.12 1.80
CA GLN A 23 1.55 14.73 1.76
C GLN A 23 0.83 14.71 3.11
N GLY A 24 1.47 14.17 4.13
CA GLY A 24 0.93 14.18 5.49
C GLY A 24 0.15 12.92 5.89
N TYR A 25 0.16 11.88 5.06
CA TYR A 25 -0.51 10.63 5.41
C TYR A 25 0.36 9.79 6.33
N ALA A 26 -0.29 9.06 7.24
CA ALA A 26 0.35 8.01 8.00
C ALA A 26 0.27 6.71 7.18
N VAL A 27 1.41 6.20 6.73
CA VAL A 27 1.45 5.07 5.80
C VAL A 27 2.17 3.90 6.43
N ASP A 28 1.52 2.73 6.43
CA ASP A 28 2.17 1.46 6.73
C ASP A 28 2.39 0.73 5.41
N TRP A 29 3.55 0.10 5.27
CA TRP A 29 3.89 -0.65 4.06
C TRP A 29 4.13 -2.10 4.38
N LEU A 30 3.51 -2.98 3.58
CA LEU A 30 3.73 -4.41 3.64
C LEU A 30 4.02 -4.93 2.24
N ALA A 31 4.98 -5.84 2.15
CA ALA A 31 5.36 -6.44 0.87
C ALA A 31 4.59 -7.72 0.58
N ASP A 32 4.05 -8.39 1.58
CA ASP A 32 3.34 -9.66 1.46
C ASP A 32 1.83 -9.44 1.56
N GLY A 33 1.11 -9.97 0.56
CA GLY A 33 -0.35 -9.84 0.52
C GLY A 33 -1.07 -10.53 1.66
N ARG A 34 -0.50 -11.58 2.23
CA ARG A 34 -1.12 -12.27 3.38
C ARG A 34 -1.02 -11.43 4.64
N ASP A 35 0.14 -10.85 4.88
CA ASP A 35 0.33 -9.93 6.00
C ASP A 35 -0.57 -8.71 5.84
N ALA A 36 -0.70 -8.22 4.61
CA ALA A 36 -1.56 -7.09 4.31
C ALA A 36 -3.03 -7.41 4.56
N ALA A 37 -3.49 -8.59 4.17
CA ALA A 37 -4.87 -9.01 4.39
C ALA A 37 -5.19 -9.06 5.89
N TYR A 38 -4.29 -9.62 6.68
CA TYR A 38 -4.45 -9.69 8.14
C TYR A 38 -4.46 -8.29 8.74
N GLN A 39 -3.48 -7.47 8.40
CA GLN A 39 -3.34 -6.14 8.99
C GLN A 39 -4.48 -5.21 8.55
N GLY A 40 -4.89 -5.30 7.30
CA GLY A 40 -6.02 -4.53 6.80
C GLY A 40 -7.33 -4.87 7.48
N ALA A 41 -7.49 -6.13 7.93
CA ALA A 41 -8.68 -6.57 8.65
C ALA A 41 -8.66 -6.21 10.13
N THR A 42 -7.47 -6.03 10.72
CA THR A 42 -7.32 -5.85 12.17
C THR A 42 -7.02 -4.41 12.58
N GLU A 43 -6.57 -3.55 11.67
CA GLU A 43 -6.19 -2.18 11.95
C GLU A 43 -7.11 -1.19 11.23
N PRO A 44 -7.35 -0.01 11.81
CA PRO A 44 -8.30 0.95 11.23
C PRO A 44 -7.64 1.79 10.13
N TYR A 45 -7.55 1.25 8.94
CA TYR A 45 -7.08 2.01 7.79
C TYR A 45 -8.23 2.74 7.10
N ASP A 46 -7.95 3.97 6.65
CA ASP A 46 -8.91 4.72 5.85
C ASP A 46 -8.90 4.26 4.40
N LEU A 47 -7.75 3.79 3.93
CA LEU A 47 -7.56 3.39 2.55
C LEU A 47 -6.47 2.33 2.45
N ILE A 48 -6.68 1.34 1.57
CA ILE A 48 -5.67 0.33 1.28
C ILE A 48 -5.30 0.45 -0.20
N ILE A 49 -4.02 0.64 -0.47
CA ILE A 49 -3.48 0.75 -1.82
C ILE A 49 -2.79 -0.56 -2.18
N LEU A 50 -3.31 -1.23 -3.20
CA LEU A 50 -2.73 -2.47 -3.69
C LEU A 50 -2.08 -2.22 -5.03
N ASP A 51 -0.79 -2.54 -5.14
CA ASP A 51 -0.12 -2.61 -6.43
C ASP A 51 0.09 -4.07 -6.77
N LEU A 52 -0.60 -4.53 -7.78
CA LEU A 52 -0.57 -5.94 -8.15
C LEU A 52 0.73 -6.35 -8.84
N GLY A 53 1.45 -5.39 -9.40
CA GLY A 53 2.73 -5.65 -10.04
C GLY A 53 2.64 -6.59 -11.25
N LEU A 54 1.46 -6.77 -11.82
CA LEU A 54 1.27 -7.69 -12.93
C LEU A 54 1.71 -7.06 -14.25
N PRO A 55 2.51 -7.76 -15.04
CA PRO A 55 2.96 -7.23 -16.34
C PRO A 55 1.78 -6.84 -17.21
N GLY A 56 1.88 -5.68 -17.86
CA GLY A 56 0.88 -5.20 -18.80
C GLY A 56 -0.40 -4.66 -18.17
N LYS A 57 -0.47 -4.56 -16.85
CA LYS A 57 -1.62 -3.99 -16.18
C LYS A 57 -1.23 -2.75 -15.41
N PRO A 58 -2.13 -1.74 -15.32
CA PRO A 58 -1.95 -0.68 -14.35
C PRO A 58 -1.96 -1.35 -12.98
N GLY A 59 -0.84 -1.28 -12.29
CA GLY A 59 -0.66 -2.08 -11.09
C GLY A 59 -1.36 -1.57 -9.85
N LEU A 60 -2.00 -0.41 -9.92
CA LEU A 60 -2.51 0.25 -8.72
C LEU A 60 -4.02 0.09 -8.59
N GLU A 61 -4.43 -0.57 -7.52
CA GLU A 61 -5.84 -0.63 -7.13
C GLU A 61 -6.02 0.00 -5.76
N VAL A 62 -7.15 0.66 -5.56
CA VAL A 62 -7.48 1.32 -4.30
C VAL A 62 -8.71 0.67 -3.70
N LEU A 63 -8.57 0.16 -2.47
CA LEU A 63 -9.65 -0.48 -1.74
C LEU A 63 -9.91 0.28 -0.43
N ARG A 64 -11.15 0.34 -0.08
CA ARG A 64 -11.57 0.96 1.18
C ARG A 64 -12.11 -0.07 2.15
#